data_7fd5601eff65e7d511a48767f5d32d80
#
_entry.id   7fd5601eff65e7d511a48767f5d32d80
#
_cell.length_a   1.000
_cell.length_b   1.000
_cell.length_c   1.000
_cell.angle_alpha   90.00
_cell.angle_beta   90.00
_cell.angle_gamma   90.00
#
_symmetry.space_group_name_H-M   'P 1'
#
loop_
_entity.id
_entity.type
_entity.pdbx_description
1 polymer ?
#
loop_
_entity_poly.entity_id
_entity_poly.type
_entity_poly.pdbx_seq_one_letter_code
_entity_poly.pdbx_strand_id
1 'polypeptide(L)'
;DINALKSLLYDLTGKNDTKFEYSSINVKAESLDAVADVEQAIKDLGYRTYSMQSMRDELNKQTRQIELMLGGLGAISLLVAAIGITNTMIMSISERTKEIGIMKALGCYVRDIRAMFLMEAGSIGLLGGVLGLIFSFIISVGINLFSFGAFGGGGVTWELIKQALIGGENVTRVSVIKPELIIFALVFSVLVGLVSGYQPANKAVKISALEAIRNE
;
A
#
# COMPACT_ATOMS: atom_id res chain seq x y z
N ASP A 1 -24.27 -37.03 -26.82
CA ASP A 1 -23.49 -37.99 -27.57
C ASP A 1 -23.00 -37.36 -28.88
N ILE A 2 -21.69 -37.30 -29.09
CA ILE A 2 -21.03 -36.66 -30.25
C ILE A 2 -21.51 -37.27 -31.57
N ASN A 3 -21.79 -38.56 -31.57
CA ASN A 3 -22.27 -39.26 -32.77
C ASN A 3 -23.70 -38.87 -33.13
N ALA A 4 -24.57 -38.63 -32.16
CA ALA A 4 -25.91 -38.11 -32.38
C ALA A 4 -25.90 -36.65 -32.90
N LEU A 5 -24.98 -35.82 -32.42
CA LEU A 5 -24.79 -34.46 -32.92
C LEU A 5 -24.26 -34.46 -34.37
N LYS A 6 -23.35 -35.38 -34.69
CA LYS A 6 -22.84 -35.56 -36.07
C LYS A 6 -23.92 -35.98 -37.04
N SER A 7 -24.81 -36.93 -36.67
CA SER A 7 -25.91 -37.35 -37.52
C SER A 7 -26.94 -36.22 -37.74
N LEU A 8 -27.26 -35.45 -36.72
CA LEU A 8 -28.16 -34.28 -36.83
C LEU A 8 -27.58 -33.18 -37.72
N LEU A 9 -26.29 -32.91 -37.63
CA LEU A 9 -25.62 -31.94 -38.49
C LEU A 9 -25.52 -32.39 -39.93
N TYR A 10 -25.32 -33.68 -40.15
CA TYR A 10 -25.36 -34.30 -41.49
C TYR A 10 -26.76 -34.14 -42.14
N ASP A 11 -27.81 -34.41 -41.38
CA ASP A 11 -29.19 -34.26 -41.85
C ASP A 11 -29.58 -32.80 -42.18
N LEU A 12 -28.98 -31.82 -41.44
CA LEU A 12 -29.27 -30.41 -41.64
C LEU A 12 -28.43 -29.75 -42.73
N THR A 13 -27.19 -30.16 -42.94
CA THR A 13 -26.26 -29.48 -43.86
C THR A 13 -25.97 -30.22 -45.15
N GLY A 14 -26.28 -31.51 -45.28
CA GLY A 14 -26.05 -32.32 -46.45
C GLY A 14 -24.57 -32.48 -46.84
N LYS A 15 -23.64 -32.10 -45.97
CA LYS A 15 -22.19 -32.16 -46.22
C LYS A 15 -21.54 -33.28 -45.41
N ASN A 16 -20.91 -34.19 -46.15
CA ASN A 16 -20.19 -35.34 -45.57
C ASN A 16 -18.75 -35.01 -45.12
N ASP A 17 -18.38 -33.70 -45.14
CA ASP A 17 -17.01 -33.28 -44.83
C ASP A 17 -16.94 -32.84 -43.38
N THR A 18 -16.89 -33.83 -42.49
CA THR A 18 -16.88 -33.62 -41.04
C THR A 18 -15.44 -33.63 -40.50
N LYS A 19 -14.62 -32.70 -40.92
CA LYS A 19 -13.52 -32.23 -40.06
C LYS A 19 -14.12 -31.32 -39.00
N PHE A 20 -14.59 -31.93 -37.91
CA PHE A 20 -14.95 -31.18 -36.74
C PHE A 20 -13.67 -30.61 -36.11
N GLU A 21 -13.40 -29.37 -36.33
CA GLU A 21 -12.40 -28.62 -35.55
C GLU A 21 -13.04 -28.20 -34.23
N TYR A 22 -12.59 -28.81 -33.17
CA TYR A 22 -13.01 -28.39 -31.83
C TYR A 22 -12.40 -27.01 -31.53
N SER A 23 -13.24 -26.01 -31.27
CA SER A 23 -12.77 -24.66 -30.93
C SER A 23 -12.26 -24.61 -29.50
N SER A 24 -12.75 -25.45 -28.61
CA SER A 24 -12.32 -25.53 -27.21
C SER A 24 -12.61 -26.92 -26.63
N ILE A 25 -11.75 -27.33 -25.71
CA ILE A 25 -11.88 -28.57 -24.95
C ILE A 25 -11.79 -28.23 -23.48
N ASN A 26 -12.79 -28.63 -22.70
CA ASN A 26 -12.76 -28.45 -21.26
C ASN A 26 -12.16 -29.67 -20.58
N VAL A 27 -11.05 -29.48 -19.88
CA VAL A 27 -10.40 -30.54 -19.11
C VAL A 27 -10.69 -30.29 -17.62
N LYS A 28 -11.17 -31.31 -16.92
CA LYS A 28 -11.42 -31.25 -15.49
C LYS A 28 -10.27 -31.94 -14.76
N ALA A 29 -9.55 -31.18 -13.90
CA ALA A 29 -8.55 -31.75 -13.01
C ALA A 29 -9.22 -32.34 -11.74
N GLU A 30 -8.60 -33.33 -11.12
CA GLU A 30 -9.10 -34.00 -9.93
C GLU A 30 -9.02 -33.11 -8.67
N SER A 31 -8.00 -32.26 -8.61
CA SER A 31 -7.78 -31.34 -7.50
C SER A 31 -7.26 -29.98 -8.01
N LEU A 32 -7.35 -28.94 -7.16
CA LEU A 32 -6.81 -27.62 -7.50
C LEU A 32 -5.29 -27.66 -7.67
N ASP A 33 -4.59 -28.48 -6.92
CA ASP A 33 -3.13 -28.61 -6.98
C ASP A 33 -2.67 -29.26 -8.29
N ALA A 34 -3.47 -30.20 -8.82
CA ALA A 34 -3.19 -30.88 -10.09
C ALA A 34 -3.42 -29.99 -11.34
N VAL A 35 -4.09 -28.85 -11.20
CA VAL A 35 -4.40 -27.95 -12.33
C VAL A 35 -3.12 -27.45 -12.99
N ALA A 36 -2.10 -27.09 -12.22
CA ALA A 36 -0.83 -26.58 -12.74
C ALA A 36 -0.09 -27.62 -13.56
N ASP A 37 -0.04 -28.88 -13.10
CA ASP A 37 0.66 -29.98 -13.77
C ASP A 37 -0.07 -30.38 -15.05
N VAL A 38 -1.41 -30.46 -15.01
CA VAL A 38 -2.23 -30.75 -16.20
C VAL A 38 -2.11 -29.61 -17.22
N GLU A 39 -2.11 -28.36 -16.79
CA GLU A 39 -1.93 -27.21 -17.67
C GLU A 39 -0.56 -27.25 -18.35
N GLN A 40 0.50 -27.58 -17.62
CA GLN A 40 1.83 -27.70 -18.18
C GLN A 40 1.91 -28.85 -19.20
N ALA A 41 1.35 -30.00 -18.88
CA ALA A 41 1.32 -31.15 -19.80
C ALA A 41 0.59 -30.82 -21.11
N ILE A 42 -0.50 -30.05 -21.05
CA ILE A 42 -1.24 -29.62 -22.24
C ILE A 42 -0.44 -28.61 -23.07
N LYS A 43 0.29 -27.66 -22.40
CA LYS A 43 1.18 -26.72 -23.07
C LYS A 43 2.34 -27.42 -23.77
N ASP A 44 2.90 -28.47 -23.17
CA ASP A 44 3.99 -29.25 -23.74
C ASP A 44 3.54 -30.02 -25.02
N LEU A 45 2.23 -30.29 -25.12
CA LEU A 45 1.61 -30.82 -26.34
C LEU A 45 1.36 -29.76 -27.43
N GLY A 46 1.71 -28.49 -27.18
CA GLY A 46 1.58 -27.38 -28.13
C GLY A 46 0.20 -26.68 -28.11
N TYR A 47 -0.67 -26.98 -27.17
CA TYR A 47 -2.00 -26.37 -27.07
C TYR A 47 -1.99 -25.17 -26.12
N ARG A 48 -2.87 -24.19 -26.41
CA ARG A 48 -3.11 -23.07 -25.50
C ARG A 48 -4.08 -23.47 -24.40
N THR A 49 -3.76 -23.13 -23.18
CA THR A 49 -4.60 -23.40 -22.01
C THR A 49 -5.05 -22.09 -21.37
N TYR A 50 -6.26 -22.12 -20.81
CA TYR A 50 -6.81 -21.06 -19.99
C TYR A 50 -7.34 -21.72 -18.72
N SER A 51 -6.68 -21.50 -17.59
CA SER A 51 -7.17 -21.92 -16.29
C SER A 51 -7.45 -20.71 -15.40
N MET A 52 -8.34 -20.91 -14.42
CA MET A 52 -8.59 -19.87 -13.40
C MET A 52 -7.32 -19.60 -12.57
N GLN A 53 -6.44 -20.60 -12.46
CA GLN A 53 -5.18 -20.48 -11.73
C GLN A 53 -4.16 -19.64 -12.53
N SER A 54 -3.98 -19.90 -13.81
CA SER A 54 -3.10 -19.09 -14.66
C SER A 54 -3.57 -17.64 -14.75
N MET A 55 -4.89 -17.41 -14.76
CA MET A 55 -5.46 -16.08 -14.70
C MET A 55 -5.13 -15.35 -13.37
N ARG A 56 -5.26 -16.07 -12.23
CA ARG A 56 -4.88 -15.52 -10.92
C ARG A 56 -3.39 -15.19 -10.85
N ASP A 57 -2.54 -16.06 -11.37
CA ASP A 57 -1.09 -15.87 -11.37
C ASP A 57 -0.69 -14.64 -12.20
N GLU A 58 -1.35 -14.45 -13.35
CA GLU A 58 -1.14 -13.26 -14.18
C GLU A 58 -1.60 -11.98 -13.47
N LEU A 59 -2.79 -12.01 -12.84
CA LEU A 59 -3.29 -10.88 -12.05
C LEU A 59 -2.36 -10.57 -10.86
N ASN A 60 -1.86 -11.60 -10.17
CA ASN A 60 -0.92 -11.44 -9.07
C ASN A 60 0.40 -10.83 -9.54
N LYS A 61 0.91 -11.23 -10.72
CA LYS A 61 2.12 -10.61 -11.30
C LYS A 61 1.91 -9.13 -11.61
N GLN A 62 0.77 -8.78 -12.24
CA GLN A 62 0.43 -7.40 -12.54
C GLN A 62 0.28 -6.57 -11.27
N THR A 63 -0.44 -7.10 -10.26
CA THR A 63 -0.60 -6.44 -8.96
C THR A 63 0.74 -6.21 -8.29
N ARG A 64 1.63 -7.21 -8.29
CA ARG A 64 2.97 -7.09 -7.71
C ARG A 64 3.82 -6.02 -8.42
N GLN A 65 3.70 -5.88 -9.73
CA GLN A 65 4.40 -4.81 -10.46
C GLN A 65 3.90 -3.43 -10.02
N ILE A 66 2.58 -3.26 -9.88
CA ILE A 66 1.97 -2.02 -9.39
C ILE A 66 2.41 -1.74 -7.95
N GLU A 67 2.40 -2.73 -7.08
CA GLU A 67 2.86 -2.63 -5.69
C GLU A 67 4.32 -2.17 -5.61
N LEU A 68 5.21 -2.73 -6.44
CA LEU A 68 6.62 -2.33 -6.48
C LEU A 68 6.80 -0.89 -6.98
N MET A 69 6.04 -0.47 -7.99
CA MET A 69 6.07 0.91 -8.48
C MET A 69 5.57 1.90 -7.42
N LEU A 70 4.43 1.60 -6.79
CA LEU A 70 3.86 2.44 -5.75
C LEU A 70 4.75 2.46 -4.49
N GLY A 71 5.31 1.31 -4.12
CA GLY A 71 6.27 1.19 -3.03
C GLY A 71 7.55 2.00 -3.28
N GLY A 72 8.07 1.98 -4.50
CA GLY A 72 9.21 2.79 -4.92
C GLY A 72 8.94 4.29 -4.83
N LEU A 73 7.80 4.75 -5.35
CA LEU A 73 7.38 6.15 -5.23
C LEU A 73 7.17 6.55 -3.76
N GLY A 74 6.57 5.67 -2.95
CA GLY A 74 6.40 5.87 -1.52
C GLY A 74 7.74 5.99 -0.79
N ALA A 75 8.72 5.15 -1.13
CA ALA A 75 10.06 5.21 -0.53
C ALA A 75 10.79 6.51 -0.85
N ILE A 76 10.68 7.02 -2.08
CA ILE A 76 11.26 8.32 -2.47
C ILE A 76 10.58 9.45 -1.68
N SER A 77 9.24 9.45 -1.60
CA SER A 77 8.47 10.44 -0.84
C SER A 77 8.85 10.45 0.63
N LEU A 78 9.04 9.25 1.21
CA LEU A 78 9.48 9.08 2.58
C LEU A 78 10.88 9.64 2.82
N LEU A 79 11.81 9.43 1.89
CA LEU A 79 13.16 9.96 1.95
C LEU A 79 13.15 11.50 1.93
N VAL A 80 12.33 12.10 1.06
CA VAL A 80 12.17 13.57 1.02
C VAL A 80 11.58 14.09 2.35
N ALA A 81 10.58 13.41 2.90
CA ALA A 81 10.00 13.75 4.19
C ALA A 81 11.04 13.67 5.33
N ALA A 82 11.87 12.62 5.34
CA ALA A 82 12.94 12.44 6.32
C ALA A 82 13.98 13.57 6.26
N ILE A 83 14.35 14.01 5.06
CA ILE A 83 15.23 15.17 4.86
C ILE A 83 14.55 16.46 5.39
N GLY A 84 13.26 16.63 5.12
CA GLY A 84 12.47 17.76 5.62
C GLY A 84 12.46 17.83 7.14
N ILE A 85 12.21 16.72 7.84
CA ILE A 85 12.27 16.64 9.31
C ILE A 85 13.66 16.97 9.79
N THR A 86 14.70 16.42 9.17
CA THR A 86 16.10 16.70 9.53
C THR A 86 16.43 18.19 9.42
N ASN A 87 16.02 18.86 8.35
CA ASN A 87 16.25 20.28 8.14
C ASN A 87 15.51 21.14 9.18
N THR A 88 14.25 20.82 9.47
CA THR A 88 13.46 21.50 10.50
C THR A 88 14.10 21.36 11.87
N MET A 89 14.57 20.16 12.21
CA MET A 89 15.27 19.92 13.48
C MET A 89 16.59 20.67 13.59
N ILE A 90 17.38 20.75 12.50
CA ILE A 90 18.63 21.53 12.49
C ILE A 90 18.33 23.00 12.75
N MET A 91 17.29 23.54 12.13
CA MET A 91 16.91 24.94 12.31
C MET A 91 16.42 25.19 13.75
N SER A 92 15.54 24.36 14.28
CA SER A 92 15.05 24.42 15.67
C SER A 92 16.22 24.40 16.69
N ILE A 93 17.19 23.51 16.49
CA ILE A 93 18.39 23.41 17.34
C ILE A 93 19.24 24.67 17.23
N SER A 94 19.41 25.24 16.03
CA SER A 94 20.20 26.45 15.82
C SER A 94 19.57 27.67 16.54
N GLU A 95 18.25 27.81 16.49
CA GLU A 95 17.51 28.87 17.16
C GLU A 95 17.60 28.78 18.68
N ARG A 96 17.69 27.55 19.24
CA ARG A 96 17.74 27.28 20.69
C ARG A 96 19.12 26.97 21.22
N THR A 97 20.19 27.26 20.46
CA THR A 97 21.56 26.90 20.84
C THR A 97 21.95 27.48 22.21
N LYS A 98 21.57 28.71 22.51
CA LYS A 98 21.84 29.39 23.82
C LYS A 98 21.14 28.68 24.98
N GLU A 99 19.88 28.24 24.79
CA GLU A 99 19.15 27.48 25.80
C GLU A 99 19.80 26.13 26.10
N ILE A 100 20.27 25.45 25.04
CA ILE A 100 21.03 24.20 25.18
C ILE A 100 22.32 24.40 25.96
N GLY A 101 23.02 25.53 25.70
CA GLY A 101 24.23 25.92 26.44
C GLY A 101 23.95 26.14 27.91
N ILE A 102 22.88 26.88 28.25
CA ILE A 102 22.45 27.13 29.63
C ILE A 102 22.07 25.83 30.34
N MET A 103 21.27 24.98 29.72
CA MET A 103 20.91 23.66 30.28
C MET A 103 22.15 22.84 30.63
N LYS A 104 23.17 22.82 29.77
CA LYS A 104 24.43 22.13 30.03
C LYS A 104 25.25 22.78 31.16
N ALA A 105 25.31 24.12 31.22
CA ALA A 105 25.99 24.84 32.28
C ALA A 105 25.35 24.59 33.65
N LEU A 106 24.02 24.38 33.69
CA LEU A 106 23.26 24.02 34.89
C LEU A 106 23.39 22.51 35.25
N GLY A 107 24.15 21.74 34.48
CA GLY A 107 24.40 20.33 34.79
C GLY A 107 23.37 19.33 34.24
N CYS A 108 22.51 19.72 33.30
CA CYS A 108 21.61 18.78 32.64
C CYS A 108 22.36 17.66 31.90
N TYR A 109 21.91 16.43 32.04
CA TYR A 109 22.54 15.29 31.33
C TYR A 109 22.33 15.42 29.83
N VAL A 110 23.40 15.15 29.09
CA VAL A 110 23.40 15.10 27.61
C VAL A 110 22.33 14.16 27.05
N ARG A 111 22.04 13.08 27.79
CA ARG A 111 21.00 12.12 27.43
C ARG A 111 19.61 12.75 27.44
N ASP A 112 19.32 13.58 28.43
CA ASP A 112 18.00 14.19 28.59
C ASP A 112 17.75 15.27 27.54
N ILE A 113 18.79 16.07 27.23
CA ILE A 113 18.74 17.04 26.14
C ILE A 113 18.49 16.32 24.79
N ARG A 114 19.19 15.19 24.56
CA ARG A 114 18.95 14.38 23.35
C ARG A 114 17.54 13.82 23.29
N ALA A 115 17.04 13.28 24.42
CA ALA A 115 15.69 12.73 24.52
C ALA A 115 14.62 13.79 24.21
N MET A 116 14.80 15.02 24.65
CA MET A 116 13.90 16.14 24.34
C MET A 116 13.77 16.35 22.84
N PHE A 117 14.89 16.45 22.11
CA PHE A 117 14.86 16.61 20.65
C PHE A 117 14.33 15.39 19.91
N LEU A 118 14.59 14.17 20.41
CA LEU A 118 14.01 12.97 19.85
C LEU A 118 12.51 12.90 20.05
N MET A 119 11.99 13.33 21.20
CA MET A 119 10.53 13.43 21.43
C MET A 119 9.91 14.46 20.50
N GLU A 120 10.56 15.60 20.26
CA GLU A 120 10.11 16.61 19.31
C GLU A 120 10.01 16.03 17.88
N ALA A 121 11.07 15.34 17.41
CA ALA A 121 11.08 14.68 16.11
C ALA A 121 10.03 13.56 16.00
N GLY A 122 9.87 12.76 17.04
CA GLY A 122 8.84 11.71 17.13
C GLY A 122 7.43 12.28 17.09
N SER A 123 7.20 13.45 17.73
CA SER A 123 5.92 14.17 17.71
C SER A 123 5.59 14.68 16.30
N ILE A 124 6.57 15.20 15.56
CA ILE A 124 6.40 15.59 14.15
C ILE A 124 5.98 14.36 13.32
N GLY A 125 6.65 13.23 13.52
CA GLY A 125 6.30 11.96 12.85
C GLY A 125 4.88 11.51 13.21
N LEU A 126 4.51 11.57 14.49
CA LEU A 126 3.17 11.18 14.96
C LEU A 126 2.07 12.08 14.36
N LEU A 127 2.25 13.39 14.42
CA LEU A 127 1.28 14.35 13.86
C LEU A 127 1.15 14.17 12.34
N GLY A 128 2.27 14.01 11.65
CA GLY A 128 2.28 13.69 10.21
C GLY A 128 1.56 12.39 9.90
N GLY A 129 1.78 11.34 10.69
CA GLY A 129 1.10 10.05 10.56
C GLY A 129 -0.40 10.16 10.78
N VAL A 130 -0.85 10.88 11.82
CA VAL A 130 -2.28 11.10 12.08
C VAL A 130 -2.94 11.87 10.94
N LEU A 131 -2.33 12.98 10.49
CA LEU A 131 -2.85 13.74 9.35
C LEU A 131 -2.89 12.89 8.07
N GLY A 132 -1.82 12.11 7.79
CA GLY A 132 -1.77 11.19 6.67
C GLY A 132 -2.89 10.15 6.70
N LEU A 133 -3.20 9.59 7.88
CA LEU A 133 -4.32 8.66 8.06
C LEU A 133 -5.68 9.32 7.81
N ILE A 134 -5.87 10.55 8.29
CA ILE A 134 -7.12 11.31 8.05
C ILE A 134 -7.31 11.53 6.55
N PHE A 135 -6.28 11.99 5.84
CA PHE A 135 -6.35 12.17 4.38
C PHE A 135 -6.57 10.85 3.65
N SER A 136 -5.87 9.80 4.04
CA SER A 136 -6.05 8.45 3.46
C SER A 136 -7.49 7.94 3.64
N PHE A 137 -8.07 8.16 4.82
CA PHE A 137 -9.45 7.78 5.10
C PHE A 137 -10.46 8.58 4.26
N ILE A 138 -10.28 9.89 4.12
CA ILE A 138 -11.12 10.75 3.28
C ILE A 138 -11.07 10.27 1.81
N ILE A 139 -9.86 10.00 1.31
CA ILE A 139 -9.67 9.51 -0.07
C ILE A 139 -10.32 8.13 -0.24
N SER A 140 -10.14 7.22 0.71
CA SER A 140 -10.74 5.87 0.68
C SER A 140 -12.27 5.92 0.63
N VAL A 141 -12.87 6.77 1.45
CA VAL A 141 -14.34 7.01 1.42
C VAL A 141 -14.75 7.61 0.09
N GLY A 142 -13.99 8.58 -0.43
CA GLY A 142 -14.24 9.21 -1.74
C GLY A 142 -14.23 8.20 -2.89
N ILE A 143 -13.24 7.29 -2.91
CA ILE A 143 -13.15 6.22 -3.93
C ILE A 143 -14.34 5.28 -3.84
N ASN A 144 -14.71 4.84 -2.63
CA ASN A 144 -15.85 3.97 -2.43
C ASN A 144 -17.17 4.66 -2.89
N LEU A 145 -17.36 5.91 -2.51
CA LEU A 145 -18.54 6.68 -2.89
C LEU A 145 -18.63 6.89 -4.41
N PHE A 146 -17.52 7.21 -5.06
CA PHE A 146 -17.45 7.35 -6.51
C PHE A 146 -17.76 6.02 -7.22
N SER A 147 -17.22 4.90 -6.73
CA SER A 147 -17.49 3.58 -7.30
C SER A 147 -18.97 3.21 -7.20
N PHE A 148 -19.64 3.51 -6.09
CA PHE A 148 -21.08 3.27 -5.94
C PHE A 148 -21.91 4.21 -6.81
N GLY A 149 -21.56 5.48 -6.93
CA GLY A 149 -22.24 6.45 -7.77
C GLY A 149 -22.07 6.20 -9.27
N ALA A 150 -20.86 5.81 -9.70
CA ALA A 150 -20.56 5.57 -11.11
C ALA A 150 -21.20 4.29 -11.67
N PHE A 151 -21.33 3.23 -10.85
CA PHE A 151 -21.90 1.95 -11.28
C PHE A 151 -23.36 1.75 -10.87
N GLY A 152 -23.87 2.49 -9.89
CA GLY A 152 -25.22 2.28 -9.30
C GLY A 152 -26.33 3.21 -9.83
N GLY A 153 -26.03 4.24 -10.61
CA GLY A 153 -27.05 5.14 -11.21
C GLY A 153 -27.92 5.91 -10.19
N GLY A 154 -27.62 5.86 -8.91
CA GLY A 154 -28.33 6.55 -7.84
C GLY A 154 -27.47 7.68 -7.26
N GLY A 155 -28.08 8.85 -7.01
CA GLY A 155 -27.40 9.97 -6.35
C GLY A 155 -26.84 9.58 -4.97
N VAL A 156 -25.90 10.38 -4.45
CA VAL A 156 -25.29 10.18 -3.13
C VAL A 156 -26.36 10.27 -2.03
N THR A 157 -26.74 9.12 -1.49
CA THR A 157 -27.68 9.01 -0.39
C THR A 157 -26.96 8.76 0.93
N TRP A 158 -27.60 9.10 2.07
CA TRP A 158 -27.05 8.82 3.41
C TRP A 158 -26.74 7.32 3.63
N GLU A 159 -27.55 6.45 3.04
CA GLU A 159 -27.33 5.00 3.09
C GLU A 159 -26.04 4.59 2.36
N LEU A 160 -25.71 5.21 1.22
CA LEU A 160 -24.44 4.97 0.52
C LEU A 160 -23.23 5.43 1.34
N ILE A 161 -23.34 6.56 2.05
CA ILE A 161 -22.29 7.03 2.95
C ILE A 161 -22.09 6.05 4.10
N LYS A 162 -23.14 5.56 4.72
CA LYS A 162 -23.05 4.52 5.76
C LYS A 162 -22.43 3.23 5.23
N GLN A 163 -22.83 2.78 4.05
CA GLN A 163 -22.28 1.58 3.42
C GLN A 163 -20.80 1.76 3.07
N ALA A 164 -20.40 2.94 2.60
CA ALA A 164 -18.99 3.27 2.32
C ALA A 164 -18.12 3.26 3.59
N LEU A 165 -18.68 3.68 4.74
CA LEU A 165 -17.99 3.76 6.04
C LEU A 165 -17.97 2.42 6.78
N ILE A 166 -19.15 1.80 6.94
CA ILE A 166 -19.34 0.64 7.84
C ILE A 166 -19.35 -0.68 7.05
N GLY A 167 -19.73 -0.64 5.77
CA GLY A 167 -19.97 -1.81 4.91
C GLY A 167 -21.39 -2.35 5.05
N GLY A 168 -21.82 -3.11 4.04
CA GLY A 168 -23.12 -3.79 4.00
C GLY A 168 -22.98 -5.17 3.35
N GLU A 169 -23.94 -6.04 3.55
CA GLU A 169 -23.92 -7.44 3.10
C GLU A 169 -23.82 -7.61 1.56
N ASN A 170 -24.16 -6.60 0.78
CA ASN A 170 -24.22 -6.67 -0.69
C ASN A 170 -23.28 -5.69 -1.41
N VAL A 171 -22.31 -5.10 -0.74
CA VAL A 171 -21.45 -4.06 -1.32
C VAL A 171 -20.00 -4.47 -1.31
N THR A 172 -19.43 -4.64 -2.50
CA THR A 172 -17.99 -4.88 -2.69
C THR A 172 -17.25 -3.55 -2.53
N ARG A 173 -16.58 -3.36 -1.40
CA ARG A 173 -15.71 -2.20 -1.17
C ARG A 173 -14.48 -2.29 -2.06
N VAL A 174 -14.19 -1.21 -2.78
CA VAL A 174 -12.97 -1.09 -3.59
C VAL A 174 -11.76 -0.78 -2.72
N SER A 175 -11.96 0.04 -1.69
CA SER A 175 -10.90 0.41 -0.75
C SER A 175 -11.27 0.05 0.69
N VAL A 176 -10.43 -0.76 1.35
CA VAL A 176 -10.60 -1.19 2.74
C VAL A 176 -9.31 -0.95 3.50
N ILE A 177 -9.38 -0.14 4.55
CA ILE A 177 -8.24 0.11 5.45
C ILE A 177 -8.38 -0.81 6.66
N LYS A 178 -7.49 -1.80 6.77
CA LYS A 178 -7.45 -2.72 7.91
C LYS A 178 -6.91 -1.99 9.16
N PRO A 179 -7.45 -2.25 10.37
CA PRO A 179 -6.98 -1.60 11.59
C PRO A 179 -5.50 -1.90 11.90
N GLU A 180 -5.01 -3.06 11.52
CA GLU A 180 -3.59 -3.42 11.64
C GLU A 180 -2.68 -2.47 10.85
N LEU A 181 -3.13 -2.06 9.65
CA LEU A 181 -2.41 -1.12 8.80
C LEU A 181 -2.35 0.28 9.44
N ILE A 182 -3.40 0.70 10.14
CA ILE A 182 -3.44 1.99 10.85
C ILE A 182 -2.37 2.03 11.94
N ILE A 183 -2.31 0.98 12.77
CA ILE A 183 -1.32 0.87 13.84
C ILE A 183 0.09 0.84 13.25
N PHE A 184 0.30 0.01 12.22
CA PHE A 184 1.58 -0.08 11.53
C PHE A 184 2.01 1.28 10.96
N ALA A 185 1.12 2.01 10.28
CA ALA A 185 1.42 3.31 9.70
C ALA A 185 1.79 4.36 10.76
N LEU A 186 1.09 4.39 11.90
CA LEU A 186 1.42 5.30 13.02
C LEU A 186 2.79 4.97 13.63
N VAL A 187 3.04 3.71 13.94
CA VAL A 187 4.34 3.29 14.49
C VAL A 187 5.46 3.62 13.50
N PHE A 188 5.24 3.33 12.23
CA PHE A 188 6.21 3.58 11.17
C PHE A 188 6.48 5.09 10.99
N SER A 189 5.47 5.96 11.04
CA SER A 189 5.65 7.40 10.92
C SER A 189 6.47 7.98 12.10
N VAL A 190 6.22 7.49 13.33
CA VAL A 190 7.01 7.85 14.50
C VAL A 190 8.46 7.39 14.36
N LEU A 191 8.69 6.16 13.88
CA LEU A 191 10.03 5.65 13.63
C LEU A 191 10.79 6.49 12.60
N VAL A 192 10.14 6.91 11.53
CA VAL A 192 10.74 7.81 10.53
C VAL A 192 11.13 9.14 11.18
N GLY A 193 10.24 9.72 11.99
CA GLY A 193 10.53 10.95 12.76
C GLY A 193 11.76 10.80 13.67
N LEU A 194 11.80 9.72 14.45
CA LEU A 194 12.91 9.43 15.36
C LEU A 194 14.24 9.21 14.63
N VAL A 195 14.23 8.43 13.54
CA VAL A 195 15.44 8.17 12.74
C VAL A 195 15.95 9.46 12.09
N SER A 196 15.07 10.26 11.53
CA SER A 196 15.42 11.54 10.88
C SER A 196 15.92 12.57 11.89
N GLY A 197 15.35 12.60 13.09
CA GLY A 197 15.74 13.50 14.18
C GLY A 197 16.99 13.05 14.94
N TYR A 198 17.43 11.79 14.80
CA TYR A 198 18.54 11.26 15.58
C TYR A 198 19.86 11.97 15.29
N GLN A 199 20.17 12.20 14.01
CA GLN A 199 21.42 12.87 13.62
C GLN A 199 21.50 14.31 14.11
N PRO A 200 20.48 15.20 13.90
CA PRO A 200 20.50 16.55 14.43
C PRO A 200 20.49 16.59 15.96
N ALA A 201 19.71 15.76 16.63
CA ALA A 201 19.72 15.67 18.10
C ALA A 201 21.12 15.33 18.66
N ASN A 202 21.82 14.44 17.98
CA ASN A 202 23.20 14.09 18.35
C ASN A 202 24.19 15.24 18.11
N LYS A 203 23.96 16.08 17.10
CA LYS A 203 24.76 17.28 16.87
C LYS A 203 24.50 18.34 17.95
N ALA A 204 23.24 18.56 18.35
CA ALA A 204 22.87 19.50 19.41
C ALA A 204 23.63 19.25 20.71
N VAL A 205 23.74 18.00 21.11
CA VAL A 205 24.43 17.65 22.35
C VAL A 205 25.96 17.73 22.27
N LYS A 206 26.56 17.91 21.11
CA LYS A 206 28.00 18.11 20.96
C LYS A 206 28.44 19.57 21.09
N ILE A 207 27.51 20.52 20.99
CA ILE A 207 27.82 21.96 21.13
C ILE A 207 28.35 22.20 22.55
N SER A 208 29.49 22.88 22.67
CA SER A 208 30.09 23.25 23.96
C SER A 208 29.23 24.30 24.66
N ALA A 209 29.03 24.19 25.98
CA ALA A 209 28.28 25.19 26.75
C ALA A 209 28.89 26.59 26.61
N LEU A 210 30.20 26.67 26.61
CA LEU A 210 30.93 27.93 26.49
C LEU A 210 30.74 28.57 25.10
N GLU A 211 30.77 27.80 24.05
CA GLU A 211 30.60 28.25 22.68
C GLU A 211 29.16 28.67 22.40
N ALA A 212 28.18 27.94 22.97
CA ALA A 212 26.76 28.22 22.83
C ALA A 212 26.34 29.52 23.51
N ILE A 213 27.04 29.95 24.57
CA ILE A 213 26.75 31.21 25.30
C ILE A 213 27.53 32.41 24.71
N ARG A 214 28.69 32.17 24.11
CA ARG A 214 29.56 33.19 23.54
C ARG A 214 29.18 33.67 22.15
N ASN A 215 28.59 32.85 21.34
CA ASN A 215 28.12 33.22 19.99
C ASN A 215 26.85 34.08 20.09
N GLU A 216 27.01 35.37 19.92
CA GLU A 216 25.98 36.31 19.55
C GLU A 216 25.74 36.28 18.06
#